data_18f82aff42f66c613dffa1deb61e6784
#
_entry.id   18f82aff42f66c613dffa1deb61e6784
#
_cell.length_a   1.000
_cell.length_b   1.000
_cell.length_c   1.000
_cell.angle_alpha   90.00
_cell.angle_beta   90.00
_cell.angle_gamma   90.00
#
_symmetry.space_group_name_H-M   'P 1'
#
loop_
_entity.id
_entity.type
_entity.pdbx_description
1 polymer ?
#
loop_
_entity_poly.entity_id
_entity_poly.type
_entity_poly.pdbx_seq_one_letter_code
_entity_poly.pdbx_strand_id
1 'polypeptide(L)'
;MARSTLARLRGRLRPPSKGDAEMDYWSRRAAVEGALGNAHYERVFTTQFGLQRSFFDAKRVLDVGCGPRGSLEWATAAARRVGLDPLVERYRELGIDRHAMDYVAAPAERMPFADASFDVVASLNSLDHVDDVDAAVVEITRVAAPGATWLLTVEVGHEPTATEPHSLPWELAEDLAGWRLQWSARNGLRDDHDIYASIDENRPYGGAGPGLLRARLKRATS
;
A
#
# COMPACT_ATOMS: atom_id res chain seq x y z
N MET A 1 54.29 28.55 12.21
CA MET A 1 53.45 27.53 12.85
C MET A 1 51.98 27.85 12.63
N ALA A 2 51.38 27.33 11.58
CA ALA A 2 49.97 27.50 11.31
C ALA A 2 49.38 26.09 11.11
N ARG A 3 48.82 25.49 12.17
CA ARG A 3 48.11 24.19 12.09
C ARG A 3 46.64 24.44 11.81
N SER A 4 46.31 24.10 10.62
CA SER A 4 45.04 23.64 10.06
C SER A 4 43.84 23.56 10.99
N THR A 5 42.85 24.46 10.75
CA THR A 5 41.51 24.44 11.30
C THR A 5 40.52 23.80 10.32
N LEU A 6 40.83 22.62 9.76
CA LEU A 6 39.98 21.90 8.79
C LEU A 6 39.32 20.63 9.36
N ALA A 7 39.11 20.57 10.67
CA ALA A 7 38.60 19.36 11.34
C ALA A 7 37.24 19.52 12.03
N ARG A 8 36.36 20.41 11.58
CA ARG A 8 35.00 20.52 12.20
C ARG A 8 33.90 20.77 11.18
N LEU A 9 33.68 19.83 10.27
CA LEU A 9 32.44 19.80 9.45
C LEU A 9 32.17 18.35 9.00
N ARG A 10 32.33 17.39 9.91
CA ARG A 10 31.61 16.14 9.82
C ARG A 10 30.31 16.32 10.61
N GLY A 11 29.39 17.09 10.08
CA GLY A 11 28.00 16.98 10.49
C GLY A 11 27.63 15.50 10.34
N ARG A 12 27.23 14.84 11.44
CA ARG A 12 26.64 13.52 11.37
C ARG A 12 25.41 13.66 10.48
N LEU A 13 25.53 13.25 9.22
CA LEU A 13 24.37 13.06 8.36
C LEU A 13 23.46 12.11 9.11
N ARG A 14 22.31 12.60 9.52
CA ARG A 14 21.25 11.77 10.10
C ARG A 14 20.91 10.73 9.04
N PRO A 15 20.82 9.45 9.38
CA PRO A 15 20.38 8.46 8.40
C PRO A 15 19.03 8.90 7.82
N PRO A 16 18.80 8.65 6.52
CA PRO A 16 17.52 9.00 5.90
C PRO A 16 16.36 8.40 6.69
N SER A 17 15.31 9.18 6.86
CA SER A 17 14.07 8.65 7.44
C SER A 17 13.43 7.66 6.47
N LYS A 18 12.51 6.83 6.96
CA LYS A 18 11.69 5.94 6.13
C LYS A 18 11.05 6.71 4.96
N GLY A 19 10.43 7.86 5.24
CA GLY A 19 9.85 8.70 4.20
C GLY A 19 10.86 9.28 3.21
N ASP A 20 12.14 9.48 3.60
CA ASP A 20 13.19 9.91 2.66
C ASP A 20 13.58 8.75 1.73
N ALA A 21 13.69 7.54 2.26
CA ALA A 21 13.99 6.35 1.45
C ALA A 21 12.87 6.06 0.43
N GLU A 22 11.62 6.21 0.84
CA GLU A 22 10.43 6.06 -0.01
C GLU A 22 10.41 7.12 -1.13
N MET A 23 10.62 8.39 -0.80
CA MET A 23 10.71 9.46 -1.80
C MET A 23 11.86 9.27 -2.79
N ASP A 24 13.02 8.81 -2.31
CA ASP A 24 14.14 8.46 -3.18
C ASP A 24 13.81 7.33 -4.15
N TYR A 25 13.08 6.32 -3.70
CA TYR A 25 12.59 5.24 -4.55
C TYR A 25 11.69 5.79 -5.66
N TRP A 26 10.64 6.54 -5.31
CA TRP A 26 9.69 7.07 -6.27
C TRP A 26 10.30 8.10 -7.22
N SER A 27 11.23 8.93 -6.74
CA SER A 27 11.95 9.90 -7.58
C SER A 27 12.80 9.19 -8.64
N ARG A 28 13.50 8.12 -8.25
CA ARG A 28 14.26 7.29 -9.21
C ARG A 28 13.34 6.62 -10.23
N ARG A 29 12.20 6.09 -9.78
CA ARG A 29 11.21 5.48 -10.69
C ARG A 29 10.67 6.50 -11.68
N ALA A 30 10.29 7.69 -11.23
CA ALA A 30 9.82 8.77 -12.09
C ALA A 30 10.89 9.21 -13.11
N ALA A 31 12.15 9.30 -12.69
CA ALA A 31 13.25 9.64 -13.59
C ALA A 31 13.49 8.60 -14.69
N VAL A 32 13.29 7.32 -14.39
CA VAL A 32 13.44 6.22 -15.37
C VAL A 32 12.24 6.13 -16.31
N GLU A 33 11.02 6.27 -15.78
CA GLU A 33 9.77 6.10 -16.52
C GLU A 33 9.35 7.37 -17.30
N GLY A 34 9.93 8.54 -16.97
CA GLY A 34 9.51 9.85 -17.47
C GLY A 34 8.22 10.36 -16.83
N ALA A 35 7.26 9.49 -16.56
CA ALA A 35 6.06 9.72 -15.76
C ALA A 35 5.65 8.40 -15.10
N LEU A 36 5.15 8.48 -13.87
CA LEU A 36 4.69 7.29 -13.15
C LEU A 36 3.40 6.75 -13.77
N GLY A 37 3.51 5.65 -14.53
CA GLY A 37 2.36 5.03 -15.19
C GLY A 37 1.47 4.26 -14.19
N ASN A 38 0.16 4.23 -14.46
CA ASN A 38 -0.85 3.61 -13.60
C ASN A 38 -1.77 2.59 -14.30
N ALA A 39 -1.54 2.30 -15.57
CA ALA A 39 -2.41 1.42 -16.36
C ALA A 39 -2.54 -0.02 -15.82
N HIS A 40 -1.58 -0.46 -15.00
CA HIS A 40 -1.61 -1.78 -14.38
C HIS A 40 -2.61 -1.90 -13.23
N TYR A 41 -3.00 -0.78 -12.59
CA TYR A 41 -3.80 -0.85 -11.36
C TYR A 41 -5.19 -1.42 -11.56
N GLU A 42 -5.85 -1.22 -12.71
CA GLU A 42 -7.13 -1.85 -12.94
C GLU A 42 -7.06 -3.37 -12.69
N ARG A 43 -6.08 -4.07 -13.28
CA ARG A 43 -5.94 -5.52 -13.07
C ARG A 43 -5.49 -5.86 -11.66
N VAL A 44 -4.68 -4.99 -11.02
CA VAL A 44 -4.22 -5.19 -9.64
C VAL A 44 -5.39 -5.19 -8.66
N PHE A 45 -6.37 -4.29 -8.85
CA PHE A 45 -7.58 -4.24 -8.00
C PHE A 45 -8.66 -5.25 -8.41
N THR A 46 -8.68 -5.69 -9.66
CA THR A 46 -9.74 -6.55 -10.20
C THR A 46 -9.27 -7.99 -10.41
N THR A 47 -8.61 -8.26 -11.51
CA THR A 47 -8.22 -9.62 -11.95
C THR A 47 -7.41 -10.36 -10.89
N GLN A 48 -6.48 -9.67 -10.22
CA GLN A 48 -5.65 -10.26 -9.19
C GLN A 48 -6.44 -10.68 -7.93
N PHE A 49 -7.67 -10.20 -7.76
CA PHE A 49 -8.58 -10.60 -6.68
C PHE A 49 -9.81 -11.37 -7.18
N GLY A 50 -9.86 -11.76 -8.46
CA GLY A 50 -11.01 -12.43 -9.05
C GLY A 50 -12.26 -11.54 -9.10
N LEU A 51 -12.08 -10.23 -9.28
CA LEU A 51 -13.15 -9.24 -9.37
C LEU A 51 -13.27 -8.68 -10.79
N GLN A 52 -14.45 -8.17 -11.12
CA GLN A 52 -14.71 -7.42 -12.34
C GLN A 52 -14.62 -5.92 -12.04
N ARG A 53 -14.34 -5.10 -13.06
CA ARG A 53 -14.34 -3.63 -12.94
C ARG A 53 -15.65 -3.10 -12.34
N SER A 54 -16.78 -3.63 -12.76
CA SER A 54 -18.13 -3.25 -12.26
C SER A 54 -18.35 -3.50 -10.76
N PHE A 55 -17.50 -4.32 -10.11
CA PHE A 55 -17.55 -4.45 -8.65
C PHE A 55 -17.36 -3.11 -7.92
N PHE A 56 -16.64 -2.18 -8.52
CA PHE A 56 -16.31 -0.87 -7.95
C PHE A 56 -17.34 0.22 -8.29
N ASP A 57 -18.32 -0.06 -9.17
CA ASP A 57 -19.32 0.91 -9.59
C ASP A 57 -20.14 1.40 -8.41
N ALA A 58 -20.35 2.71 -8.33
CA ALA A 58 -21.05 3.42 -7.26
C ALA A 58 -20.51 3.19 -5.83
N LYS A 59 -19.31 2.63 -5.67
CA LYS A 59 -18.68 2.40 -4.37
C LYS A 59 -17.74 3.54 -3.97
N ARG A 60 -17.64 3.75 -2.66
CA ARG A 60 -16.64 4.59 -2.02
C ARG A 60 -15.40 3.72 -1.77
N VAL A 61 -14.31 4.03 -2.46
CA VAL A 61 -13.07 3.22 -2.45
C VAL A 61 -11.96 3.99 -1.77
N LEU A 62 -11.27 3.35 -0.83
CA LEU A 62 -10.05 3.84 -0.17
C LEU A 62 -8.89 2.94 -0.53
N ASP A 63 -7.76 3.54 -0.90
CA ASP A 63 -6.48 2.85 -1.04
C ASP A 63 -5.51 3.37 0.03
N VAL A 64 -5.12 2.52 0.95
CA VAL A 64 -4.24 2.81 2.11
C VAL A 64 -2.80 2.50 1.72
N GLY A 65 -1.93 3.52 1.80
CA GLY A 65 -0.57 3.45 1.28
C GLY A 65 -0.56 3.50 -0.26
N CYS A 66 -1.32 4.46 -0.82
CA CYS A 66 -1.60 4.51 -2.27
C CYS A 66 -0.39 4.87 -3.15
N GLY A 67 0.68 5.42 -2.57
CA GLY A 67 1.81 5.94 -3.34
C GLY A 67 1.42 7.04 -4.34
N PRO A 68 2.35 7.42 -5.25
CA PRO A 68 2.16 8.58 -6.12
C PRO A 68 1.61 8.27 -7.52
N ARG A 69 1.16 7.04 -7.83
CA ARG A 69 0.85 6.63 -9.21
C ARG A 69 -0.59 6.86 -9.67
N GLY A 70 -1.51 7.31 -8.82
CA GLY A 70 -2.92 7.41 -9.20
C GLY A 70 -3.64 6.05 -9.26
N SER A 71 -3.47 5.25 -8.23
CA SER A 71 -3.89 3.84 -8.16
C SER A 71 -5.38 3.59 -8.43
N LEU A 72 -6.24 4.59 -8.21
CA LEU A 72 -7.69 4.48 -8.39
C LEU A 72 -8.23 5.27 -9.59
N GLU A 73 -7.40 5.84 -10.46
CA GLU A 73 -7.89 6.61 -11.63
C GLU A 73 -8.76 5.78 -12.57
N TRP A 74 -8.44 4.50 -12.73
CA TRP A 74 -9.18 3.57 -13.59
C TRP A 74 -10.64 3.35 -13.14
N ALA A 75 -10.94 3.51 -11.84
CA ALA A 75 -12.26 3.21 -11.26
C ALA A 75 -13.26 4.36 -11.48
N THR A 76 -13.45 4.78 -12.72
CA THR A 76 -14.20 6.00 -13.09
C THR A 76 -15.68 5.97 -12.73
N ALA A 77 -16.30 4.79 -12.56
CA ALA A 77 -17.69 4.62 -12.13
C ALA A 77 -17.85 4.51 -10.60
N ALA A 78 -16.76 4.56 -9.83
CA ALA A 78 -16.83 4.60 -8.38
C ALA A 78 -17.43 5.93 -7.89
N ALA A 79 -18.22 5.89 -6.81
CA ALA A 79 -18.82 7.08 -6.22
C ALA A 79 -17.78 8.01 -5.59
N ARG A 80 -16.70 7.43 -5.05
CA ARG A 80 -15.57 8.16 -4.49
C ARG A 80 -14.29 7.34 -4.59
N ARG A 81 -13.18 7.99 -4.87
CA ARG A 81 -11.84 7.39 -4.99
C ARG A 81 -10.86 8.18 -4.15
N VAL A 82 -10.36 7.58 -3.08
CA VAL A 82 -9.44 8.24 -2.15
C VAL A 82 -8.19 7.41 -1.99
N GLY A 83 -7.03 8.03 -2.19
CA GLY A 83 -5.73 7.50 -1.80
C GLY A 83 -5.29 8.15 -0.49
N LEU A 84 -4.86 7.34 0.47
CA LEU A 84 -4.30 7.79 1.74
C LEU A 84 -2.84 7.37 1.82
N ASP A 85 -1.96 8.32 2.11
CA ASP A 85 -0.53 8.05 2.28
C ASP A 85 0.10 9.19 3.10
N PRO A 86 1.00 8.93 4.06
CA PRO A 86 1.63 9.99 4.84
C PRO A 86 2.50 10.93 4.00
N LEU A 87 2.95 10.51 2.82
CA LEU A 87 3.84 11.27 1.95
C LEU A 87 3.12 12.08 0.85
N VAL A 88 1.80 12.15 0.85
CA VAL A 88 0.98 12.84 -0.17
C VAL A 88 1.52 14.25 -0.48
N GLU A 89 1.85 15.05 0.52
CA GLU A 89 2.36 16.41 0.29
C GLU A 89 3.69 16.42 -0.48
N ARG A 90 4.54 15.43 -0.25
CA ARG A 90 5.81 15.26 -0.98
C ARG A 90 5.58 14.72 -2.40
N TYR A 91 4.58 13.86 -2.58
CA TYR A 91 4.23 13.30 -3.88
C TYR A 91 3.69 14.34 -4.88
N ARG A 92 3.31 15.54 -4.43
CA ARG A 92 2.97 16.66 -5.33
C ARG A 92 4.11 17.00 -6.28
N GLU A 93 5.35 16.86 -5.84
CA GLU A 93 6.55 17.03 -6.69
C GLU A 93 6.61 16.00 -7.84
N LEU A 94 5.96 14.85 -7.67
CA LEU A 94 5.84 13.80 -8.69
C LEU A 94 4.58 13.93 -9.56
N GLY A 95 3.76 14.95 -9.31
CA GLY A 95 2.64 15.34 -10.16
C GLY A 95 1.33 14.65 -9.87
N ILE A 96 1.08 14.21 -8.63
CA ILE A 96 -0.17 13.57 -8.22
C ILE A 96 -1.41 14.45 -8.41
N ASP A 97 -1.27 15.77 -8.41
CA ASP A 97 -2.37 16.72 -8.63
C ASP A 97 -3.04 16.59 -10.01
N ARG A 98 -2.45 15.83 -10.92
CA ARG A 98 -3.01 15.54 -12.25
C ARG A 98 -3.96 14.34 -12.25
N HIS A 99 -3.96 13.55 -11.19
CA HIS A 99 -4.76 12.34 -11.11
C HIS A 99 -6.23 12.67 -10.76
N ALA A 100 -7.14 11.98 -11.42
CA ALA A 100 -8.58 12.15 -11.20
C ALA A 100 -9.07 11.33 -9.99
N MET A 101 -8.44 11.51 -8.83
CA MET A 101 -8.81 10.93 -7.54
C MET A 101 -8.41 11.88 -6.40
N ASP A 102 -9.03 11.71 -5.23
CA ASP A 102 -8.66 12.47 -4.03
C ASP A 102 -7.42 11.87 -3.36
N TYR A 103 -6.58 12.73 -2.79
CA TYR A 103 -5.45 12.31 -1.96
C TYR A 103 -5.56 12.90 -0.57
N VAL A 104 -5.22 12.10 0.46
CA VAL A 104 -5.25 12.51 1.87
C VAL A 104 -3.92 12.17 2.54
N ALA A 105 -3.25 13.20 3.07
CA ALA A 105 -2.00 13.06 3.80
C ALA A 105 -2.27 12.63 5.24
N ALA A 106 -2.19 11.34 5.53
CA ALA A 106 -2.31 10.81 6.89
C ALA A 106 -1.69 9.41 6.99
N PRO A 107 -1.23 9.00 8.19
CA PRO A 107 -0.82 7.63 8.45
C PRO A 107 -2.05 6.70 8.54
N ALA A 108 -1.82 5.43 8.23
CA ALA A 108 -2.86 4.39 8.28
C ALA A 108 -3.42 4.17 9.70
N GLU A 109 -2.62 4.43 10.72
CA GLU A 109 -2.95 4.29 12.14
C GLU A 109 -3.90 5.37 12.67
N ARG A 110 -4.15 6.42 11.88
CA ARG A 110 -5.04 7.53 12.25
C ARG A 110 -5.61 8.22 11.03
N MET A 111 -6.64 7.64 10.46
CA MET A 111 -7.28 8.12 9.25
C MET A 111 -8.29 9.25 9.52
N PRO A 112 -8.25 10.40 8.83
CA PRO A 112 -9.16 11.52 9.04
C PRO A 112 -10.54 11.32 8.37
N PHE A 113 -11.10 10.13 8.49
CA PHE A 113 -12.41 9.77 7.95
C PHE A 113 -13.38 9.40 9.06
N ALA A 114 -14.67 9.63 8.84
CA ALA A 114 -15.73 9.14 9.72
C ALA A 114 -15.81 7.60 9.65
N ASP A 115 -16.42 7.01 10.66
CA ASP A 115 -16.74 5.57 10.68
C ASP A 115 -17.60 5.18 9.48
N ALA A 116 -17.40 3.96 8.98
CA ALA A 116 -18.21 3.41 7.88
C ALA A 116 -18.22 4.26 6.59
N SER A 117 -17.12 4.94 6.29
CA SER A 117 -17.00 5.86 5.16
C SER A 117 -16.77 5.16 3.82
N PHE A 118 -16.31 3.90 3.81
CA PHE A 118 -15.88 3.22 2.59
C PHE A 118 -16.51 1.83 2.42
N ASP A 119 -16.86 1.50 1.19
CA ASP A 119 -17.45 0.22 0.80
C ASP A 119 -16.37 -0.79 0.34
N VAL A 120 -15.23 -0.26 -0.10
CA VAL A 120 -14.02 -1.03 -0.42
C VAL A 120 -12.83 -0.33 0.19
N VAL A 121 -12.01 -1.07 0.93
CA VAL A 121 -10.68 -0.63 1.38
C VAL A 121 -9.64 -1.52 0.74
N ALA A 122 -8.57 -0.96 0.24
CA ALA A 122 -7.41 -1.69 -0.25
C ALA A 122 -6.18 -1.30 0.57
N SER A 123 -5.29 -2.25 0.80
CA SER A 123 -3.90 -2.03 1.20
C SER A 123 -3.04 -2.97 0.37
N LEU A 124 -2.36 -2.40 -0.62
CA LEU A 124 -1.64 -3.16 -1.64
C LEU A 124 -0.15 -2.91 -1.48
N ASN A 125 0.54 -3.84 -0.83
CA ASN A 125 1.95 -3.73 -0.46
C ASN A 125 2.24 -2.47 0.39
N SER A 126 1.52 -2.31 1.47
CA SER A 126 1.63 -1.14 2.34
C SER A 126 1.48 -1.46 3.83
N LEU A 127 0.87 -2.60 4.19
CA LEU A 127 0.59 -2.92 5.59
C LEU A 127 1.87 -3.28 6.38
N ASP A 128 2.87 -3.83 5.75
CA ASP A 128 4.20 -4.10 6.30
C ASP A 128 5.06 -2.83 6.48
N HIS A 129 4.66 -1.74 5.81
CA HIS A 129 5.31 -0.43 5.90
C HIS A 129 4.76 0.47 7.02
N VAL A 130 3.65 0.17 7.69
CA VAL A 130 3.10 1.02 8.76
C VAL A 130 4.00 1.01 10.00
N ASP A 131 3.77 1.93 10.94
CA ASP A 131 4.52 1.95 12.19
C ASP A 131 3.88 1.01 13.24
N ASP A 132 2.55 0.84 13.19
CA ASP A 132 1.76 -0.02 14.07
C ASP A 132 0.66 -0.74 13.27
N VAL A 133 0.86 -2.03 13.02
CA VAL A 133 -0.06 -2.87 12.23
C VAL A 133 -1.42 -2.98 12.89
N ASP A 134 -1.46 -3.17 14.21
CA ASP A 134 -2.72 -3.34 14.95
C ASP A 134 -3.55 -2.06 14.89
N ALA A 135 -2.92 -0.89 15.09
CA ALA A 135 -3.59 0.40 14.99
C ALA A 135 -4.10 0.65 13.54
N ALA A 136 -3.31 0.30 12.51
CA ALA A 136 -3.74 0.41 11.12
C ALA A 136 -4.94 -0.50 10.82
N VAL A 137 -4.95 -1.74 11.31
CA VAL A 137 -6.08 -2.69 11.16
C VAL A 137 -7.33 -2.17 11.86
N VAL A 138 -7.20 -1.59 13.06
CA VAL A 138 -8.32 -0.97 13.80
C VAL A 138 -8.91 0.18 12.99
N GLU A 139 -8.10 1.06 12.42
CA GLU A 139 -8.56 2.18 11.61
C GLU A 139 -9.17 1.73 10.27
N ILE A 140 -8.57 0.77 9.57
CA ILE A 140 -9.15 0.15 8.37
C ILE A 140 -10.54 -0.42 8.71
N THR A 141 -10.66 -1.11 9.84
CA THR A 141 -11.94 -1.65 10.28
C THR A 141 -12.94 -0.55 10.62
N ARG A 142 -12.53 0.52 11.30
CA ARG A 142 -13.41 1.64 11.65
C ARG A 142 -13.97 2.35 10.42
N VAL A 143 -13.13 2.67 9.45
CA VAL A 143 -13.54 3.44 8.25
C VAL A 143 -14.30 2.60 7.22
N ALA A 144 -14.17 1.27 7.25
CA ALA A 144 -14.91 0.38 6.37
C ALA A 144 -16.40 0.30 6.79
N ALA A 145 -17.35 0.35 5.87
CA ALA A 145 -18.77 0.18 6.15
C ALA A 145 -19.10 -1.28 6.55
N PRO A 146 -20.19 -1.54 7.31
CA PRO A 146 -20.67 -2.92 7.49
C PRO A 146 -20.85 -3.61 6.12
N GLY A 147 -20.31 -4.80 5.96
CA GLY A 147 -20.31 -5.50 4.68
C GLY A 147 -19.33 -4.95 3.64
N ALA A 148 -18.40 -4.06 3.98
CA ALA A 148 -17.33 -3.62 3.10
C ALA A 148 -16.38 -4.77 2.71
N THR A 149 -15.68 -4.60 1.62
CA THR A 149 -14.62 -5.53 1.19
C THR A 149 -13.24 -4.91 1.45
N TRP A 150 -12.33 -5.68 2.04
CA TRP A 150 -10.92 -5.33 2.11
C TRP A 150 -10.12 -6.18 1.12
N LEU A 151 -9.34 -5.52 0.27
CA LEU A 151 -8.39 -6.10 -0.67
C LEU A 151 -6.98 -5.94 -0.07
N LEU A 152 -6.37 -7.04 0.31
CA LEU A 152 -5.05 -7.07 0.93
C LEU A 152 -4.06 -7.75 0.00
N THR A 153 -2.94 -7.07 -0.31
CA THR A 153 -1.71 -7.68 -0.82
C THR A 153 -0.58 -7.24 0.10
N VAL A 154 0.20 -8.18 0.60
CA VAL A 154 1.31 -7.88 1.49
C VAL A 154 2.41 -8.91 1.33
N GLU A 155 3.66 -8.48 1.45
CA GLU A 155 4.79 -9.38 1.59
C GLU A 155 4.81 -9.96 3.01
N VAL A 156 5.04 -11.27 3.11
CA VAL A 156 5.03 -12.00 4.38
C VAL A 156 6.27 -12.87 4.52
N GLY A 157 6.69 -13.11 5.75
CA GLY A 157 7.80 -14.01 6.04
C GLY A 157 9.19 -13.46 5.69
N HIS A 158 9.31 -12.16 5.40
CA HIS A 158 10.60 -11.49 5.23
C HIS A 158 11.18 -11.03 6.58
N GLU A 159 12.49 -10.85 6.65
CA GLU A 159 13.11 -10.20 7.81
C GLU A 159 12.79 -8.71 7.82
N PRO A 160 12.56 -8.10 9.01
CA PRO A 160 12.29 -6.67 9.11
C PRO A 160 13.39 -5.81 8.49
N THR A 161 12.99 -4.77 7.75
CA THR A 161 13.88 -3.77 7.15
C THR A 161 13.59 -2.38 7.73
N ALA A 162 14.36 -1.38 7.32
CA ALA A 162 14.14 0.00 7.77
C ALA A 162 12.85 0.62 7.18
N THR A 163 12.39 0.14 6.04
CA THR A 163 11.16 0.59 5.35
C THR A 163 9.98 -0.34 5.60
N GLU A 164 10.24 -1.60 5.89
CA GLU A 164 9.26 -2.66 6.15
C GLU A 164 9.56 -3.28 7.52
N PRO A 165 9.18 -2.61 8.62
CA PRO A 165 9.59 -3.00 9.97
C PRO A 165 8.91 -4.26 10.51
N HIS A 166 7.89 -4.77 9.81
CA HIS A 166 7.07 -5.89 10.29
C HIS A 166 7.26 -7.14 9.43
N SER A 167 7.62 -8.25 10.08
CA SER A 167 7.54 -9.59 9.50
C SER A 167 6.14 -10.15 9.74
N LEU A 168 5.28 -10.08 8.74
CA LEU A 168 3.89 -10.51 8.86
C LEU A 168 3.75 -12.02 8.57
N PRO A 169 2.85 -12.73 9.29
CA PRO A 169 2.64 -14.16 9.11
C PRO A 169 1.72 -14.47 7.93
N TRP A 170 1.81 -15.70 7.40
CA TRP A 170 0.94 -16.21 6.35
C TRP A 170 -0.54 -16.29 6.76
N GLU A 171 -0.80 -16.43 8.05
CA GLU A 171 -2.12 -16.56 8.68
C GLU A 171 -2.79 -15.20 8.93
N LEU A 172 -2.11 -14.09 8.67
CA LEU A 172 -2.60 -12.73 8.92
C LEU A 172 -4.07 -12.53 8.50
N ALA A 173 -4.44 -12.97 7.30
CA ALA A 173 -5.79 -12.74 6.78
C ALA A 173 -6.87 -13.62 7.47
N GLU A 174 -6.48 -14.65 8.19
CA GLU A 174 -7.39 -15.54 8.93
C GLU A 174 -7.71 -14.98 10.33
N ASP A 175 -6.78 -14.19 10.90
CA ASP A 175 -6.82 -13.70 12.29
C ASP A 175 -7.36 -12.26 12.42
N LEU A 176 -7.74 -11.61 11.33
CA LEU A 176 -8.22 -10.22 11.34
C LEU A 176 -9.60 -10.10 11.99
N ALA A 177 -9.65 -9.57 13.22
CA ALA A 177 -10.87 -9.39 13.98
C ALA A 177 -11.90 -8.50 13.25
N GLY A 178 -13.16 -8.97 13.18
CA GLY A 178 -14.25 -8.27 12.48
C GLY A 178 -14.28 -8.48 10.97
N TRP A 179 -13.36 -9.29 10.44
CA TRP A 179 -13.29 -9.62 9.02
C TRP A 179 -13.46 -11.13 8.80
N ARG A 180 -14.07 -11.49 7.70
CA ARG A 180 -14.21 -12.89 7.26
C ARG A 180 -13.47 -13.08 5.95
N LEU A 181 -12.50 -13.97 5.93
CA LEU A 181 -11.79 -14.35 4.72
C LEU A 181 -12.75 -14.95 3.70
N GLN A 182 -12.76 -14.41 2.48
CA GLN A 182 -13.57 -14.89 1.36
C GLN A 182 -12.72 -15.66 0.36
N TRP A 183 -11.50 -15.25 0.19
CA TRP A 183 -10.54 -15.80 -0.75
C TRP A 183 -9.14 -15.39 -0.37
N SER A 184 -8.18 -16.28 -0.57
CA SER A 184 -6.75 -15.97 -0.47
C SER A 184 -5.93 -16.70 -1.50
N ALA A 185 -4.74 -16.19 -1.78
CA ALA A 185 -3.73 -16.81 -2.60
C ALA A 185 -2.32 -16.50 -2.06
N ARG A 186 -1.39 -17.43 -2.31
CA ARG A 186 0.02 -17.30 -1.96
C ARG A 186 0.85 -17.32 -3.25
N ASN A 187 1.69 -16.31 -3.44
CA ASN A 187 2.60 -16.25 -4.58
C ASN A 187 4.04 -16.14 -4.11
N GLY A 188 4.95 -16.70 -4.89
CA GLY A 188 6.38 -16.46 -4.74
C GLY A 188 6.75 -15.10 -5.31
N LEU A 189 7.82 -14.50 -4.80
CA LEU A 189 8.40 -13.27 -5.31
C LEU A 189 9.35 -13.55 -6.48
N ARG A 190 9.47 -12.59 -7.39
CA ARG A 190 10.53 -12.51 -8.38
C ARG A 190 11.84 -12.05 -7.73
N ASP A 191 12.95 -12.35 -8.37
CA ASP A 191 14.28 -11.95 -7.88
C ASP A 191 14.49 -10.42 -7.92
N ASP A 192 13.73 -9.71 -8.77
CA ASP A 192 13.73 -8.24 -8.87
C ASP A 192 12.72 -7.55 -7.94
N HIS A 193 12.04 -8.33 -7.08
CA HIS A 193 10.99 -7.86 -6.16
C HIS A 193 9.84 -7.09 -6.83
N ASP A 194 9.56 -7.33 -8.13
CA ASP A 194 8.34 -6.79 -8.75
C ASP A 194 7.12 -7.62 -8.32
N ILE A 195 6.43 -7.10 -7.32
CA ILE A 195 5.28 -7.73 -6.66
C ILE A 195 4.15 -8.00 -7.65
N TYR A 196 3.78 -7.00 -8.44
CA TYR A 196 2.65 -7.13 -9.36
C TYR A 196 2.95 -8.06 -10.52
N ALA A 197 4.17 -8.02 -11.04
CA ALA A 197 4.61 -8.98 -12.05
C ALA A 197 4.68 -10.41 -11.48
N SER A 198 5.11 -10.58 -10.23
CA SER A 198 5.10 -11.89 -9.54
C SER A 198 3.70 -12.50 -9.48
N ILE A 199 2.70 -11.67 -9.22
CA ILE A 199 1.30 -12.09 -9.19
C ILE A 199 0.76 -12.38 -10.60
N ASP A 200 1.07 -11.52 -11.58
CA ASP A 200 0.61 -11.67 -12.97
C ASP A 200 1.16 -12.95 -13.62
N GLU A 201 2.39 -13.30 -13.29
CA GLU A 201 3.01 -14.58 -13.72
C GLU A 201 2.45 -15.78 -12.97
N ASN A 202 1.55 -15.57 -11.99
CA ASN A 202 1.02 -16.60 -11.10
C ASN A 202 2.14 -17.46 -10.48
N ARG A 203 3.22 -16.80 -10.06
CA ARG A 203 4.42 -17.47 -9.57
C ARG A 203 4.08 -18.31 -8.33
N PRO A 204 4.29 -19.62 -8.32
CA PRO A 204 3.91 -20.45 -7.18
C PRO A 204 4.81 -20.15 -5.98
N TYR A 205 4.23 -20.11 -4.78
CA TYR A 205 5.02 -20.05 -3.55
C TYR A 205 5.70 -21.39 -3.29
N GLY A 206 7.02 -21.36 -3.13
CA GLY A 206 7.84 -22.58 -2.95
C GLY A 206 7.79 -23.22 -1.56
N GLY A 207 7.01 -22.66 -0.62
CA GLY A 207 6.85 -23.21 0.75
C GLY A 207 7.94 -22.80 1.74
N ALA A 208 8.91 -21.98 1.35
CA ALA A 208 9.97 -21.46 2.22
C ALA A 208 10.33 -20.02 1.87
N GLY A 209 10.75 -19.25 2.90
CA GLY A 209 11.15 -17.84 2.73
C GLY A 209 9.98 -16.87 2.53
N PRO A 210 10.28 -15.62 2.14
CA PRO A 210 9.27 -14.61 1.90
C PRO A 210 8.40 -14.90 0.68
N GLY A 211 7.20 -14.32 0.68
CA GLY A 211 6.28 -14.41 -0.44
C GLY A 211 5.14 -13.42 -0.29
N LEU A 212 4.16 -13.51 -1.17
CA LEU A 212 3.02 -12.60 -1.23
C LEU A 212 1.76 -13.31 -0.75
N LEU A 213 1.14 -12.76 0.29
CA LEU A 213 -0.21 -13.07 0.70
C LEU A 213 -1.17 -12.08 0.01
N ARG A 214 -2.15 -12.63 -0.70
CA ARG A 214 -3.28 -11.86 -1.21
C ARG A 214 -4.57 -12.36 -0.55
N ALA A 215 -5.41 -11.44 -0.12
CA ALA A 215 -6.67 -11.82 0.50
C ALA A 215 -7.80 -10.86 0.13
N ARG A 216 -9.01 -11.41 -0.01
CA ARG A 216 -10.24 -10.67 -0.07
C ARG A 216 -11.06 -10.99 1.16
N LEU A 217 -11.29 -9.98 1.98
CA LEU A 217 -12.00 -10.10 3.25
C LEU A 217 -13.32 -9.34 3.18
N LYS A 218 -14.29 -9.79 3.95
CA LYS A 218 -15.61 -9.16 4.08
C LYS A 218 -15.81 -8.71 5.51
N ARG A 219 -16.12 -7.43 5.73
CA ARG A 219 -16.47 -6.94 7.06
C ARG A 219 -17.76 -7.57 7.55
N ALA A 220 -17.79 -8.03 8.80
CA ALA A 220 -19.00 -8.54 9.42
C ALA A 220 -20.11 -7.46 9.43
N THR A 221 -21.34 -7.88 9.18
CA THR A 221 -22.55 -7.07 9.33
C THR A 221 -23.14 -7.39 10.68
N SER A 222 -22.55 -6.89 11.76
CA SER A 222 -23.14 -7.09 13.10
C SER A 222 -24.48 -6.40 13.23
#